data_43e91f5923a1814a02edb8873a635471
#
_entry.id   43e91f5923a1814a02edb8873a635471
#
_cell.length_a   1.000
_cell.length_b   1.000
_cell.length_c   1.000
_cell.angle_alpha   90.00
_cell.angle_beta   90.00
_cell.angle_gamma   90.00
#
_symmetry.space_group_name_H-M   'P 1'
#
loop_
_entity.id
_entity.type
_entity.pdbx_description
1 polymer ?
#
loop_
_entity_poly.entity_id
_entity_poly.type
_entity_poly.pdbx_seq_one_letter_code
_entity_poly.pdbx_strand_id
1 'polypeptide(L)'
;MTEKRKYRILVSGGGTGGHIFPAVSIANALRRRDKDTEILFVGASGRMEMEKVPAAGYEIVGLPVSGFDRHNLLRNVKVLFRLWKSMRKARKILRDFRPDMAVGVGGYASGPMLKEAQKRGIPTLIQEQNSYAGVTNKLLAAKADAICTAYEGMERFFPADKILLTGNPVRADILKAAITKEEAKKELGFPADKPLILVVGGSLGARTVNDSVAASLDAIAATGSYLLWQTGKLYADECARAADGHPTVKATPFISRMDLAYRAADLVVSRAGAGTISELQLLGLPVILVPSPNVAEDHQRKNAQALVD
;
A
#
# COMPACT_ATOMS: atom_id res chain seq x y z
N MET A 1 -23.46 -33.08 13.18
CA MET A 1 -22.99 -31.73 12.92
C MET A 1 -21.61 -31.85 12.31
N THR A 2 -21.48 -31.59 11.02
CA THR A 2 -20.16 -31.59 10.35
C THR A 2 -19.32 -30.45 10.93
N GLU A 3 -18.20 -30.79 11.53
CA GLU A 3 -17.25 -29.81 12.03
C GLU A 3 -16.87 -28.86 10.88
N LYS A 4 -17.12 -27.52 11.04
CA LYS A 4 -16.81 -26.54 10.02
C LYS A 4 -15.30 -26.49 9.84
N ARG A 5 -14.80 -26.85 8.65
CA ARG A 5 -13.39 -26.85 8.33
C ARG A 5 -12.81 -25.44 8.55
N LYS A 6 -11.80 -25.30 9.38
CA LYS A 6 -11.04 -24.05 9.55
C LYS A 6 -10.06 -23.90 8.39
N TYR A 7 -10.13 -22.77 7.71
CA TYR A 7 -9.16 -22.44 6.65
C TYR A 7 -7.88 -21.82 7.23
N ARG A 8 -6.75 -22.19 6.66
CA ARG A 8 -5.43 -21.66 7.00
C ARG A 8 -4.87 -20.92 5.79
N ILE A 9 -4.77 -19.61 5.89
CA ILE A 9 -4.35 -18.74 4.78
C ILE A 9 -3.01 -18.12 5.12
N LEU A 10 -2.04 -18.28 4.23
CA LEU A 10 -0.76 -17.63 4.33
C LEU A 10 -0.77 -16.38 3.44
N VAL A 11 -0.42 -15.21 4.00
CA VAL A 11 -0.33 -13.94 3.26
C VAL A 11 1.12 -13.47 3.25
N SER A 12 1.70 -13.28 2.07
CA SER A 12 3.10 -12.89 1.92
C SER A 12 3.26 -11.62 1.10
N GLY A 13 4.02 -10.68 1.67
CA GLY A 13 4.32 -9.40 1.05
C GLY A 13 5.02 -8.46 2.00
N GLY A 14 5.40 -7.29 1.52
CA GLY A 14 6.00 -6.27 2.38
C GLY A 14 7.04 -5.43 1.67
N GLY A 15 7.87 -4.77 2.48
CA GLY A 15 8.91 -3.84 2.05
C GLY A 15 8.43 -2.39 1.99
N THR A 16 7.16 -2.16 1.63
CA THR A 16 6.55 -0.83 1.57
C THR A 16 5.09 -0.87 2.02
N GLY A 17 4.53 0.28 2.39
CA GLY A 17 3.10 0.41 2.71
C GLY A 17 2.19 -0.03 1.56
N GLY A 18 2.63 0.16 0.31
CA GLY A 18 1.88 -0.26 -0.88
C GLY A 18 1.61 -1.76 -0.97
N HIS A 19 2.41 -2.60 -0.33
CA HIS A 19 2.16 -4.04 -0.22
C HIS A 19 1.53 -4.43 1.12
N ILE A 20 1.91 -3.74 2.21
CA ILE A 20 1.46 -4.11 3.56
C ILE A 20 -0.04 -3.84 3.74
N PHE A 21 -0.52 -2.66 3.37
CA PHE A 21 -1.92 -2.30 3.55
C PHE A 21 -2.89 -3.15 2.70
N PRO A 22 -2.63 -3.43 1.41
CA PRO A 22 -3.41 -4.42 0.65
C PRO A 22 -3.43 -5.80 1.31
N ALA A 23 -2.28 -6.30 1.79
CA ALA A 23 -2.21 -7.57 2.49
C ALA A 23 -3.11 -7.62 3.73
N VAL A 24 -3.05 -6.57 4.56
CA VAL A 24 -3.91 -6.43 5.76
C VAL A 24 -5.38 -6.30 5.36
N SER A 25 -5.71 -5.57 4.30
CA SER A 25 -7.09 -5.43 3.81
C SER A 25 -7.67 -6.77 3.36
N ILE A 26 -6.89 -7.57 2.64
CA ILE A 26 -7.25 -8.95 2.25
C ILE A 26 -7.49 -9.81 3.49
N ALA A 27 -6.56 -9.81 4.44
CA ALA A 27 -6.67 -10.59 5.67
C ALA A 27 -7.92 -10.19 6.48
N ASN A 28 -8.20 -8.90 6.61
CA ASN A 28 -9.40 -8.39 7.27
C ASN A 28 -10.68 -8.83 6.54
N ALA A 29 -10.69 -8.85 5.21
CA ALA A 29 -11.83 -9.30 4.43
C ALA A 29 -12.08 -10.81 4.63
N LEU A 30 -11.03 -11.62 4.65
CA LEU A 30 -11.11 -13.05 4.92
C LEU A 30 -11.67 -13.33 6.33
N ARG A 31 -11.17 -12.63 7.36
CA ARG A 31 -11.71 -12.76 8.73
C ARG A 31 -13.14 -12.29 8.90
N ARG A 32 -13.56 -11.27 8.15
CA ARG A 32 -14.98 -10.85 8.16
C ARG A 32 -15.89 -11.92 7.56
N ARG A 33 -15.42 -12.62 6.53
CA ARG A 33 -16.18 -13.68 5.88
C ARG A 33 -16.26 -14.95 6.74
N ASP A 34 -15.15 -15.32 7.37
CA ASP A 34 -15.05 -16.43 8.29
C ASP A 34 -14.08 -16.13 9.43
N LYS A 35 -14.65 -15.95 10.64
CA LYS A 35 -13.90 -15.58 11.85
C LYS A 35 -12.92 -16.67 12.30
N ASP A 36 -13.16 -17.90 11.91
CA ASP A 36 -12.34 -19.06 12.29
C ASP A 36 -11.14 -19.24 11.36
N THR A 37 -11.00 -18.43 10.29
CA THR A 37 -9.85 -18.47 9.39
C THR A 37 -8.57 -18.11 10.13
N GLU A 38 -7.60 -19.01 10.14
CA GLU A 38 -6.25 -18.80 10.66
C GLU A 38 -5.41 -18.11 9.58
N ILE A 39 -4.81 -16.96 9.92
CA ILE A 39 -4.00 -16.17 8.98
C ILE A 39 -2.60 -15.98 9.54
N LEU A 40 -1.60 -16.40 8.77
CA LEU A 40 -0.19 -16.18 9.05
C LEU A 40 0.42 -15.28 7.98
N PHE A 41 1.05 -14.18 8.41
CA PHE A 41 1.82 -13.34 7.51
C PHE A 41 3.27 -13.80 7.40
N VAL A 42 3.86 -13.56 6.21
CA VAL A 42 5.28 -13.75 5.96
C VAL A 42 5.84 -12.52 5.24
N GLY A 43 6.76 -11.82 5.91
CA GLY A 43 7.38 -10.58 5.44
C GLY A 43 8.91 -10.66 5.40
N ALA A 44 9.58 -9.56 5.08
CA ALA A 44 11.03 -9.43 5.14
C ALA A 44 11.48 -9.03 6.55
N SER A 45 12.41 -9.74 7.13
CA SER A 45 12.97 -9.45 8.46
C SER A 45 13.55 -8.02 8.50
N GLY A 46 13.25 -7.29 9.58
CA GLY A 46 13.76 -5.94 9.81
C GLY A 46 13.14 -4.85 8.91
N ARG A 47 11.98 -5.14 8.30
CA ARG A 47 11.22 -4.18 7.52
C ARG A 47 9.94 -3.77 8.26
N MET A 48 9.28 -2.73 7.76
CA MET A 48 8.12 -2.10 8.43
C MET A 48 6.93 -3.05 8.62
N GLU A 49 6.80 -4.10 7.83
CA GLU A 49 5.78 -5.11 8.02
C GLU A 49 5.90 -5.85 9.34
N MET A 50 7.13 -6.01 9.88
CA MET A 50 7.35 -6.66 11.18
C MET A 50 6.77 -5.87 12.36
N GLU A 51 6.44 -4.59 12.16
CA GLU A 51 5.77 -3.72 13.12
C GLU A 51 4.29 -3.52 12.77
N LYS A 52 4.00 -3.24 11.50
CA LYS A 52 2.64 -2.86 11.05
C LYS A 52 1.65 -4.02 11.04
N VAL A 53 2.10 -5.23 10.73
CA VAL A 53 1.24 -6.41 10.70
C VAL A 53 0.80 -6.84 12.12
N PRO A 54 1.70 -6.93 13.12
CA PRO A 54 1.29 -7.15 14.51
C PRO A 54 0.37 -6.05 15.05
N ALA A 55 0.63 -4.78 14.72
CA ALA A 55 -0.25 -3.67 15.09
C ALA A 55 -1.67 -3.79 14.49
N ALA A 56 -1.81 -4.52 13.37
CA ALA A 56 -3.10 -4.88 12.77
C ALA A 56 -3.74 -6.16 13.35
N GLY A 57 -3.13 -6.79 14.36
CA GLY A 57 -3.65 -7.97 15.06
C GLY A 57 -3.36 -9.31 14.35
N TYR A 58 -2.27 -9.40 13.58
CA TYR A 58 -1.87 -10.62 12.90
C TYR A 58 -0.46 -11.09 13.28
N GLU A 59 -0.27 -12.40 13.31
CA GLU A 59 1.05 -13.00 13.44
C GLU A 59 1.86 -12.86 12.16
N ILE A 60 3.17 -12.61 12.29
CA ILE A 60 4.09 -12.50 11.17
C ILE A 60 5.40 -13.21 11.41
N VAL A 61 5.90 -13.88 10.37
CA VAL A 61 7.24 -14.49 10.35
C VAL A 61 8.12 -13.78 9.32
N GLY A 62 9.30 -13.33 9.75
CA GLY A 62 10.25 -12.65 8.85
C GLY A 62 11.14 -13.61 8.07
N LEU A 63 11.30 -13.41 6.75
CA LEU A 63 12.31 -14.06 5.93
C LEU A 63 13.57 -13.18 5.80
N PRO A 64 14.79 -13.74 5.75
CA PRO A 64 16.02 -12.98 5.59
C PRO A 64 16.24 -12.57 4.11
N VAL A 65 15.25 -11.97 3.48
CA VAL A 65 15.30 -11.53 2.07
C VAL A 65 15.83 -10.10 1.96
N SER A 66 16.46 -9.81 0.83
CA SER A 66 16.84 -8.44 0.43
C SER A 66 16.74 -8.31 -1.08
N GLY A 67 16.60 -7.06 -1.56
CA GLY A 67 16.63 -6.77 -3.00
C GLY A 67 18.01 -7.03 -3.61
N PHE A 68 18.03 -7.26 -4.93
CA PHE A 68 19.26 -7.30 -5.72
C PHE A 68 19.83 -5.89 -5.88
N ASP A 69 21.14 -5.75 -5.71
CA ASP A 69 21.85 -4.52 -6.00
C ASP A 69 22.14 -4.45 -7.50
N ARG A 70 21.57 -3.47 -8.19
CA ARG A 70 21.73 -3.30 -9.66
C ARG A 70 23.11 -2.76 -10.03
N HIS A 71 23.82 -2.16 -9.07
CA HIS A 71 25.10 -1.49 -9.32
C HIS A 71 26.31 -2.29 -8.83
N ASN A 72 26.13 -3.26 -7.91
CA ASN A 72 27.24 -4.02 -7.34
C ASN A 72 26.96 -5.53 -7.35
N LEU A 73 27.47 -6.20 -8.39
CA LEU A 73 27.29 -7.64 -8.59
C LEU A 73 27.89 -8.51 -7.48
N LEU A 74 29.01 -8.08 -6.86
CA LEU A 74 29.63 -8.81 -5.74
C LEU A 74 28.75 -8.86 -4.49
N ARG A 75 27.95 -7.82 -4.25
CA ARG A 75 26.96 -7.84 -3.17
C ARG A 75 25.85 -8.86 -3.39
N ASN A 76 25.60 -9.22 -4.64
CA ASN A 76 24.53 -10.17 -4.97
C ASN A 76 24.85 -11.62 -4.54
N VAL A 77 26.10 -11.99 -4.29
CA VAL A 77 26.44 -13.29 -3.70
C VAL A 77 25.79 -13.45 -2.31
N LYS A 78 25.84 -12.39 -1.49
CA LYS A 78 25.14 -12.38 -0.19
C LYS A 78 23.61 -12.46 -0.35
N VAL A 79 23.08 -11.85 -1.42
CA VAL A 79 21.62 -11.89 -1.74
C VAL A 79 21.21 -13.32 -2.12
N LEU A 80 22.00 -14.03 -2.92
CA LEU A 80 21.75 -15.44 -3.28
C LEU A 80 21.76 -16.35 -2.06
N PHE A 81 22.71 -16.17 -1.14
CA PHE A 81 22.75 -16.93 0.11
C PHE A 81 21.53 -16.63 1.02
N ARG A 82 21.12 -15.37 1.09
CA ARG A 82 19.89 -14.97 1.81
C ARG A 82 18.65 -15.58 1.14
N LEU A 83 18.59 -15.59 -0.18
CA LEU A 83 17.50 -16.22 -0.94
C LEU A 83 17.43 -17.72 -0.63
N TRP A 84 18.56 -18.42 -0.63
CA TRP A 84 18.61 -19.84 -0.28
C TRP A 84 18.13 -20.11 1.15
N LYS A 85 18.58 -19.30 2.14
CA LYS A 85 18.08 -19.36 3.52
C LYS A 85 16.58 -19.10 3.58
N SER A 86 16.09 -18.12 2.80
CA SER A 86 14.67 -17.78 2.75
C SER A 86 13.83 -18.91 2.18
N MET A 87 14.30 -19.58 1.12
CA MET A 87 13.65 -20.77 0.56
C MET A 87 13.56 -21.91 1.57
N ARG A 88 14.65 -22.17 2.34
CA ARG A 88 14.62 -23.19 3.41
C ARG A 88 13.64 -22.82 4.52
N LYS A 89 13.61 -21.54 4.94
CA LYS A 89 12.69 -21.06 5.97
C LYS A 89 11.24 -21.12 5.47
N ALA A 90 10.99 -20.74 4.22
CA ALA A 90 9.68 -20.86 3.59
C ALA A 90 9.16 -22.30 3.59
N ARG A 91 10.02 -23.27 3.25
CA ARG A 91 9.67 -24.72 3.34
C ARG A 91 9.26 -25.13 4.75
N LYS A 92 10.00 -24.65 5.77
CA LYS A 92 9.66 -24.92 7.16
C LYS A 92 8.31 -24.33 7.54
N ILE A 93 8.07 -23.06 7.21
CA ILE A 93 6.79 -22.37 7.48
C ILE A 93 5.62 -23.13 6.84
N LEU A 94 5.73 -23.51 5.56
CA LEU A 94 4.67 -24.25 4.86
C LEU A 94 4.40 -25.63 5.46
N ARG A 95 5.45 -26.31 5.92
CA ARG A 95 5.30 -27.61 6.60
C ARG A 95 4.64 -27.49 7.96
N ASP A 96 5.00 -26.45 8.71
CA ASP A 96 4.57 -26.27 10.10
C ASP A 96 3.14 -25.65 10.14
N PHE A 97 2.87 -24.65 9.30
CA PHE A 97 1.57 -23.99 9.22
C PHE A 97 0.54 -24.73 8.36
N ARG A 98 0.93 -25.50 7.33
CA ARG A 98 0.09 -26.26 6.41
C ARG A 98 -1.06 -25.42 5.84
N PRO A 99 -0.78 -24.31 5.11
CA PRO A 99 -1.83 -23.47 4.57
C PRO A 99 -2.65 -24.19 3.50
N ASP A 100 -3.96 -23.91 3.44
CA ASP A 100 -4.85 -24.31 2.35
C ASP A 100 -4.63 -23.45 1.10
N MET A 101 -4.13 -22.22 1.27
CA MET A 101 -3.83 -21.28 0.19
C MET A 101 -2.73 -20.31 0.62
N ALA A 102 -1.94 -19.82 -0.35
CA ALA A 102 -0.97 -18.74 -0.15
C ALA A 102 -1.29 -17.55 -1.05
N VAL A 103 -1.38 -16.36 -0.46
CA VAL A 103 -1.63 -15.09 -1.15
C VAL A 103 -0.35 -14.27 -1.19
N GLY A 104 0.07 -13.83 -2.37
CA GLY A 104 1.22 -12.96 -2.58
C GLY A 104 0.77 -11.57 -3.02
N VAL A 105 1.19 -10.54 -2.29
CA VAL A 105 0.87 -9.14 -2.62
C VAL A 105 2.08 -8.36 -3.15
N GLY A 106 3.14 -9.07 -3.53
CA GLY A 106 4.38 -8.47 -4.01
C GLY A 106 5.42 -8.23 -2.91
N GLY A 107 6.53 -7.61 -3.30
CA GLY A 107 7.69 -7.45 -2.43
C GLY A 107 8.61 -8.69 -2.40
N TYR A 108 9.75 -8.55 -1.70
CA TYR A 108 10.80 -9.58 -1.73
C TYR A 108 10.42 -10.89 -1.02
N ALA A 109 9.55 -10.84 -0.02
CA ALA A 109 9.15 -12.02 0.74
C ALA A 109 8.19 -12.93 -0.02
N SER A 110 7.33 -12.37 -0.89
CA SER A 110 6.39 -13.15 -1.71
C SER A 110 7.10 -14.14 -2.64
N GLY A 111 8.26 -13.77 -3.20
CA GLY A 111 9.01 -14.61 -4.13
C GLY A 111 9.31 -16.00 -3.59
N PRO A 112 10.13 -16.13 -2.54
CA PRO A 112 10.45 -17.42 -1.93
C PRO A 112 9.22 -18.16 -1.42
N MET A 113 8.28 -17.43 -0.83
CA MET A 113 7.11 -18.03 -0.17
C MET A 113 6.18 -18.70 -1.17
N LEU A 114 5.72 -17.95 -2.19
CA LEU A 114 4.82 -18.51 -3.20
C LEU A 114 5.53 -19.53 -4.09
N LYS A 115 6.81 -19.33 -4.39
CA LYS A 115 7.60 -20.32 -5.16
C LYS A 115 7.63 -21.68 -4.48
N GLU A 116 7.81 -21.72 -3.15
CA GLU A 116 7.79 -22.97 -2.40
C GLU A 116 6.37 -23.53 -2.21
N ALA A 117 5.34 -22.66 -2.11
CA ALA A 117 3.94 -23.07 -2.11
C ALA A 117 3.56 -23.75 -3.42
N GLN A 118 3.88 -23.12 -4.57
CA GLN A 118 3.64 -23.65 -5.91
C GLN A 118 4.34 -25.01 -6.15
N LYS A 119 5.58 -25.18 -5.64
CA LYS A 119 6.29 -26.47 -5.72
C LYS A 119 5.61 -27.60 -4.96
N ARG A 120 4.79 -27.28 -3.99
CA ARG A 120 4.07 -28.22 -3.13
C ARG A 120 2.61 -28.43 -3.54
N GLY A 121 2.18 -27.81 -4.65
CA GLY A 121 0.79 -27.87 -5.09
C GLY A 121 -0.19 -27.15 -4.15
N ILE A 122 0.31 -26.22 -3.31
CA ILE A 122 -0.54 -25.36 -2.51
C ILE A 122 -1.09 -24.27 -3.41
N PRO A 123 -2.41 -24.07 -3.50
CA PRO A 123 -3.04 -23.04 -4.30
C PRO A 123 -2.45 -21.64 -4.00
N THR A 124 -2.15 -20.88 -5.05
CA THR A 124 -1.55 -19.55 -4.91
C THR A 124 -2.37 -18.49 -5.64
N LEU A 125 -2.60 -17.38 -4.95
CA LEU A 125 -3.20 -16.18 -5.51
C LEU A 125 -2.17 -15.05 -5.47
N ILE A 126 -2.04 -14.31 -6.57
CA ILE A 126 -1.25 -13.08 -6.65
C ILE A 126 -2.20 -11.89 -6.70
N GLN A 127 -1.89 -10.83 -5.96
CA GLN A 127 -2.54 -9.54 -6.08
C GLN A 127 -1.52 -8.49 -6.57
N GLU A 128 -1.80 -7.86 -7.71
CA GLU A 128 -0.98 -6.80 -8.30
C GLU A 128 -1.70 -5.45 -8.17
N GLN A 129 -1.05 -4.52 -7.50
CA GLN A 129 -1.64 -3.22 -7.17
C GLN A 129 -1.45 -2.18 -8.27
N ASN A 130 -0.40 -2.32 -9.07
CA ASN A 130 0.04 -1.30 -10.02
C ASN A 130 -0.40 -1.62 -11.45
N SER A 131 -0.48 -0.60 -12.29
CA SER A 131 -0.70 -0.75 -13.73
C SER A 131 0.50 -1.34 -14.48
N TYR A 132 1.64 -1.47 -13.79
CA TYR A 132 2.85 -2.14 -14.27
C TYR A 132 3.30 -3.21 -13.28
N ALA A 133 3.28 -4.47 -13.71
CA ALA A 133 3.51 -5.60 -12.83
C ALA A 133 4.93 -5.64 -12.25
N GLY A 134 5.01 -5.90 -10.95
CA GLY A 134 6.27 -6.11 -10.26
C GLY A 134 6.99 -7.39 -10.72
N VAL A 135 8.33 -7.37 -10.70
CA VAL A 135 9.17 -8.50 -11.15
C VAL A 135 8.80 -9.80 -10.44
N THR A 136 8.60 -9.75 -9.12
CA THR A 136 8.23 -10.94 -8.34
C THR A 136 6.93 -11.57 -8.82
N ASN A 137 5.89 -10.76 -9.05
CA ASN A 137 4.59 -11.22 -9.52
C ASN A 137 4.69 -11.83 -10.92
N LYS A 138 5.45 -11.19 -11.83
CA LYS A 138 5.72 -11.74 -13.19
C LYS A 138 6.38 -13.12 -13.13
N LEU A 139 7.37 -13.33 -12.26
CA LEU A 139 8.06 -14.61 -12.11
C LEU A 139 7.18 -15.73 -11.52
N LEU A 140 6.16 -15.38 -10.75
CA LEU A 140 5.25 -16.33 -10.11
C LEU A 140 4.00 -16.63 -10.92
N ALA A 141 3.64 -15.74 -11.86
CA ALA A 141 2.38 -15.72 -12.58
C ALA A 141 2.03 -17.04 -13.29
N ALA A 142 3.01 -17.62 -14.01
CA ALA A 142 2.77 -18.84 -14.79
C ALA A 142 2.24 -20.03 -13.97
N LYS A 143 2.59 -20.09 -12.67
CA LYS A 143 2.18 -21.17 -11.76
C LYS A 143 1.17 -20.72 -10.70
N ALA A 144 0.71 -19.47 -10.73
CA ALA A 144 -0.37 -19.02 -9.89
C ALA A 144 -1.71 -19.61 -10.36
N ASP A 145 -2.62 -19.85 -9.44
CA ASP A 145 -3.97 -20.32 -9.75
C ASP A 145 -4.89 -19.16 -10.11
N ALA A 146 -4.68 -17.99 -9.50
CA ALA A 146 -5.39 -16.76 -9.81
C ALA A 146 -4.50 -15.53 -9.64
N ILE A 147 -4.77 -14.48 -10.43
CA ILE A 147 -4.06 -13.21 -10.39
C ILE A 147 -5.08 -12.07 -10.35
N CYS A 148 -5.26 -11.49 -9.17
CA CYS A 148 -6.11 -10.33 -8.98
C CYS A 148 -5.34 -9.07 -9.41
N THR A 149 -5.90 -8.29 -10.31
CA THR A 149 -5.29 -7.05 -10.81
C THR A 149 -6.15 -5.84 -10.48
N ALA A 150 -5.50 -4.69 -10.31
CA ALA A 150 -6.19 -3.43 -10.07
C ALA A 150 -6.51 -2.66 -11.35
N TYR A 151 -5.83 -2.96 -12.43
CA TYR A 151 -5.91 -2.27 -13.72
C TYR A 151 -6.20 -3.27 -14.85
N GLU A 152 -6.80 -2.80 -15.90
CA GLU A 152 -6.97 -3.50 -17.19
C GLU A 152 -5.63 -3.59 -17.94
N GLY A 153 -5.58 -4.37 -19.04
CA GLY A 153 -4.41 -4.49 -19.89
C GLY A 153 -3.24 -5.23 -19.26
N MET A 154 -3.50 -6.04 -18.22
CA MET A 154 -2.46 -6.77 -17.48
C MET A 154 -2.08 -8.11 -18.15
N GLU A 155 -2.77 -8.53 -19.19
CA GLU A 155 -2.44 -9.69 -20.05
C GLU A 155 -1.07 -9.56 -20.74
N ARG A 156 -0.56 -8.34 -20.88
CA ARG A 156 0.83 -8.08 -21.31
C ARG A 156 1.89 -8.56 -20.33
N PHE A 157 1.51 -8.89 -19.10
CA PHE A 157 2.42 -9.35 -18.04
C PHE A 157 2.07 -10.72 -17.49
N PHE A 158 0.81 -11.13 -17.58
CA PHE A 158 0.26 -12.31 -16.92
C PHE A 158 -0.56 -13.16 -17.90
N PRO A 159 -0.68 -14.49 -17.68
CA PRO A 159 -1.59 -15.33 -18.44
C PRO A 159 -3.03 -14.82 -18.33
N ALA A 160 -3.67 -14.54 -19.46
CA ALA A 160 -4.99 -13.91 -19.51
C ALA A 160 -6.09 -14.74 -18.82
N ASP A 161 -6.01 -16.08 -18.93
CA ASP A 161 -6.93 -17.03 -18.33
C ASP A 161 -6.92 -17.05 -16.78
N LYS A 162 -5.89 -16.43 -16.17
CA LYS A 162 -5.74 -16.37 -14.70
C LYS A 162 -6.04 -15.00 -14.11
N ILE A 163 -6.25 -13.98 -14.95
CA ILE A 163 -6.47 -12.61 -14.51
C ILE A 163 -7.91 -12.45 -14.05
N LEU A 164 -8.06 -11.84 -12.87
CA LEU A 164 -9.30 -11.35 -12.32
C LEU A 164 -9.15 -9.85 -12.04
N LEU A 165 -9.90 -9.02 -12.75
CA LEU A 165 -9.94 -7.58 -12.49
C LEU A 165 -10.79 -7.33 -11.24
N THR A 166 -10.13 -7.04 -10.11
CA THR A 166 -10.77 -6.89 -8.80
C THR A 166 -10.66 -5.49 -8.22
N GLY A 167 -9.85 -4.63 -8.82
CA GLY A 167 -9.39 -3.42 -8.16
C GLY A 167 -8.38 -3.69 -7.04
N ASN A 168 -7.97 -2.64 -6.35
CA ASN A 168 -7.11 -2.76 -5.19
C ASN A 168 -7.90 -3.02 -3.90
N PRO A 169 -7.36 -3.81 -2.97
CA PRO A 169 -7.92 -3.95 -1.63
C PRO A 169 -7.78 -2.65 -0.85
N VAL A 170 -8.85 -1.89 -0.74
CA VAL A 170 -8.91 -0.63 0.00
C VAL A 170 -9.22 -0.87 1.47
N ARG A 171 -8.73 -0.01 2.35
CA ARG A 171 -9.02 -0.07 3.79
C ARG A 171 -10.48 0.24 4.05
N ALA A 172 -11.15 -0.65 4.78
CA ALA A 172 -12.58 -0.51 5.07
C ALA A 172 -12.93 0.66 6.01
N ASP A 173 -11.97 1.16 6.77
CA ASP A 173 -12.14 2.30 7.69
C ASP A 173 -12.37 3.62 6.94
N ILE A 174 -11.82 3.78 5.74
CA ILE A 174 -12.00 4.98 4.91
C ILE A 174 -13.48 5.21 4.53
N LEU A 175 -14.25 4.13 4.38
CA LEU A 175 -15.68 4.20 4.04
C LEU A 175 -16.59 4.39 5.27
N LYS A 176 -16.06 4.26 6.48
CA LYS A 176 -16.86 4.22 7.71
C LYS A 176 -17.19 5.58 8.30
N ALA A 177 -16.60 6.66 7.82
CA ALA A 177 -16.92 8.00 8.31
C ALA A 177 -18.39 8.34 7.97
N ALA A 178 -19.29 7.99 8.88
CA ALA A 178 -20.73 8.28 8.78
C ALA A 178 -21.07 9.74 9.13
N ILE A 179 -20.15 10.68 8.84
CA ILE A 179 -20.29 12.11 9.11
C ILE A 179 -20.29 12.89 7.79
N THR A 180 -20.89 14.08 7.82
CA THR A 180 -20.88 14.99 6.68
C THR A 180 -19.49 15.59 6.45
N LYS A 181 -19.28 16.21 5.29
CA LYS A 181 -18.03 16.93 4.98
C LYS A 181 -17.82 18.10 5.96
N GLU A 182 -18.87 18.81 6.27
CA GLU A 182 -18.87 19.94 7.20
C GLU A 182 -18.50 19.53 8.63
N GLU A 183 -19.04 18.41 9.10
CA GLU A 183 -18.68 17.83 10.39
C GLU A 183 -17.22 17.38 10.42
N ALA A 184 -16.73 16.73 9.36
CA ALA A 184 -15.33 16.31 9.24
C ALA A 184 -14.38 17.53 9.26
N LYS A 185 -14.73 18.63 8.55
CA LYS A 185 -13.96 19.88 8.62
C LYS A 185 -13.89 20.44 10.05
N LYS A 186 -15.03 20.51 10.74
CA LYS A 186 -15.10 20.99 12.15
C LYS A 186 -14.27 20.11 13.08
N GLU A 187 -14.35 18.78 12.96
CA GLU A 187 -13.59 17.83 13.79
C GLU A 187 -12.07 17.98 13.58
N LEU A 188 -11.64 18.34 12.36
CA LEU A 188 -10.24 18.64 12.05
C LEU A 188 -9.81 20.07 12.43
N GLY A 189 -10.74 20.92 12.90
CA GLY A 189 -10.49 22.30 13.30
C GLY A 189 -10.51 23.29 12.13
N PHE A 190 -11.27 23.02 11.05
CA PHE A 190 -11.45 23.91 9.92
C PHE A 190 -12.88 24.47 9.84
N PRO A 191 -13.08 25.65 9.25
CA PRO A 191 -14.42 26.18 8.95
C PRO A 191 -15.17 25.26 8.00
N ALA A 192 -16.45 25.05 8.28
CA ALA A 192 -17.28 24.12 7.51
C ALA A 192 -17.59 24.62 6.09
N ASP A 193 -17.71 25.94 5.93
CA ASP A 193 -18.10 26.63 4.72
C ASP A 193 -16.95 26.97 3.77
N LYS A 194 -15.70 26.71 4.18
CA LYS A 194 -14.52 27.05 3.37
C LYS A 194 -13.98 25.83 2.61
N PRO A 195 -13.44 26.01 1.41
CA PRO A 195 -12.74 24.95 0.69
C PRO A 195 -11.54 24.44 1.47
N LEU A 196 -11.33 23.11 1.49
CA LEU A 196 -10.20 22.47 2.13
C LEU A 196 -9.37 21.68 1.11
N ILE A 197 -8.12 22.07 0.95
CA ILE A 197 -7.13 21.33 0.17
C ILE A 197 -6.38 20.40 1.09
N LEU A 198 -6.32 19.11 0.73
CA LEU A 198 -5.52 18.11 1.43
C LEU A 198 -4.27 17.77 0.62
N VAL A 199 -3.10 17.93 1.22
CA VAL A 199 -1.83 17.53 0.60
C VAL A 199 -1.23 16.34 1.33
N VAL A 200 -0.93 15.25 0.60
CA VAL A 200 -0.40 14.00 1.15
C VAL A 200 0.88 13.58 0.43
N GLY A 201 2.03 13.81 1.07
CA GLY A 201 3.35 13.42 0.57
C GLY A 201 3.77 11.97 0.93
N GLY A 202 2.95 11.27 1.73
CA GLY A 202 3.29 9.97 2.31
C GLY A 202 3.96 10.09 3.69
N SER A 203 4.19 8.95 4.38
CA SER A 203 4.68 8.92 5.77
C SER A 203 6.11 9.48 5.97
N LEU A 204 6.95 9.38 4.96
CA LEU A 204 8.31 9.95 4.97
C LEU A 204 8.34 11.38 4.43
N GLY A 205 7.30 11.79 3.71
CA GLY A 205 7.21 13.05 3.02
C GLY A 205 7.72 12.99 1.57
N ALA A 206 7.47 14.05 0.84
CA ALA A 206 7.85 14.21 -0.57
C ALA A 206 8.42 15.59 -0.79
N ARG A 207 9.75 15.70 -0.88
CA ARG A 207 10.48 17.00 -0.99
C ARG A 207 9.83 17.90 -2.02
N THR A 208 9.75 17.48 -3.28
CA THR A 208 9.19 18.27 -4.38
C THR A 208 7.77 18.79 -4.09
N VAL A 209 6.91 17.96 -3.47
CA VAL A 209 5.55 18.37 -3.08
C VAL A 209 5.62 19.42 -1.98
N ASN A 210 6.45 19.18 -0.96
CA ASN A 210 6.60 20.09 0.17
C ASN A 210 7.17 21.44 -0.26
N ASP A 211 8.23 21.44 -1.09
CA ASP A 211 8.85 22.67 -1.61
C ASP A 211 7.84 23.47 -2.46
N SER A 212 7.08 22.80 -3.32
CA SER A 212 6.05 23.46 -4.14
C SER A 212 4.92 24.05 -3.28
N VAL A 213 4.45 23.33 -2.26
CA VAL A 213 3.42 23.82 -1.34
C VAL A 213 3.93 25.02 -0.56
N ALA A 214 5.13 24.93 0.03
CA ALA A 214 5.74 26.02 0.78
C ALA A 214 5.88 27.31 -0.05
N ALA A 215 6.28 27.17 -1.31
CA ALA A 215 6.41 28.29 -2.24
C ALA A 215 5.06 28.89 -2.70
N SER A 216 3.94 28.20 -2.43
CA SER A 216 2.59 28.57 -2.93
C SER A 216 1.63 28.97 -1.81
N LEU A 217 2.06 29.08 -0.55
CA LEU A 217 1.17 29.28 0.59
C LEU A 217 0.35 30.58 0.46
N ASP A 218 0.97 31.69 0.06
CA ASP A 218 0.27 32.97 -0.16
C ASP A 218 -0.78 32.86 -1.27
N ALA A 219 -0.42 32.19 -2.38
CA ALA A 219 -1.34 32.00 -3.49
C ALA A 219 -2.53 31.12 -3.09
N ILE A 220 -2.30 30.05 -2.30
CA ILE A 220 -3.36 29.19 -1.78
C ILE A 220 -4.25 30.00 -0.83
N ALA A 221 -3.69 30.77 0.08
CA ALA A 221 -4.44 31.62 1.00
C ALA A 221 -5.31 32.65 0.29
N ALA A 222 -4.79 33.24 -0.80
CA ALA A 222 -5.52 34.22 -1.63
C ALA A 222 -6.78 33.63 -2.29
N THR A 223 -6.88 32.31 -2.46
CA THR A 223 -8.11 31.62 -2.95
C THR A 223 -9.21 31.53 -1.88
N GLY A 224 -8.94 31.88 -0.64
CA GLY A 224 -9.82 31.66 0.51
C GLY A 224 -9.91 30.20 0.96
N SER A 225 -9.03 29.33 0.45
CA SER A 225 -8.96 27.90 0.81
C SER A 225 -8.15 27.69 2.07
N TYR A 226 -8.49 26.66 2.82
CA TYR A 226 -7.71 26.11 3.92
C TYR A 226 -6.87 24.95 3.43
N LEU A 227 -5.74 24.70 4.12
CA LEU A 227 -4.79 23.65 3.75
C LEU A 227 -4.53 22.71 4.93
N LEU A 228 -4.81 21.43 4.75
CA LEU A 228 -4.31 20.36 5.60
C LEU A 228 -3.12 19.68 4.91
N TRP A 229 -1.92 19.85 5.48
CA TRP A 229 -0.68 19.45 4.83
C TRP A 229 0.06 18.38 5.61
N GLN A 230 0.03 17.12 5.09
CA GLN A 230 0.87 16.05 5.62
C GLN A 230 2.27 16.14 5.02
N THR A 231 3.20 16.65 5.80
CA THR A 231 4.58 16.94 5.40
C THR A 231 5.49 15.71 5.36
N GLY A 232 5.13 14.66 6.13
CA GLY A 232 6.00 13.52 6.43
C GLY A 232 7.05 13.84 7.50
N LYS A 233 7.56 12.78 8.14
CA LYS A 233 8.47 12.93 9.29
C LYS A 233 9.78 13.66 8.98
N LEU A 234 10.31 13.50 7.75
CA LEU A 234 11.62 14.04 7.38
C LEU A 234 11.61 15.56 7.17
N TYR A 235 10.44 16.15 6.90
CA TYR A 235 10.30 17.57 6.56
C TYR A 235 9.42 18.34 7.55
N ALA A 236 9.07 17.71 8.68
CA ALA A 236 8.11 18.27 9.63
C ALA A 236 8.49 19.66 10.12
N ASP A 237 9.74 19.83 10.59
CA ASP A 237 10.22 21.09 11.16
C ASP A 237 10.36 22.20 10.10
N GLU A 238 10.81 21.86 8.90
CA GLU A 238 10.95 22.79 7.78
C GLU A 238 9.58 23.30 7.33
N CYS A 239 8.63 22.39 7.12
CA CYS A 239 7.28 22.74 6.69
C CYS A 239 6.48 23.45 7.79
N ALA A 240 6.73 23.14 9.07
CA ALA A 240 6.11 23.87 10.18
C ALA A 240 6.57 25.34 10.20
N ARG A 241 7.87 25.60 10.00
CA ARG A 241 8.39 26.98 9.86
C ARG A 241 7.82 27.70 8.66
N ALA A 242 7.66 27.00 7.51
CA ALA A 242 7.05 27.61 6.32
C ALA A 242 5.56 27.95 6.55
N ALA A 243 4.85 27.15 7.32
CA ALA A 243 3.44 27.37 7.66
C ALA A 243 3.24 28.45 8.75
N ASP A 244 4.30 28.90 9.42
CA ASP A 244 4.23 29.94 10.43
C ASP A 244 3.75 31.27 9.82
N GLY A 245 2.82 31.95 10.48
CA GLY A 245 2.17 33.14 9.94
C GLY A 245 1.03 32.90 8.94
N HIS A 246 0.73 31.63 8.57
CA HIS A 246 -0.39 31.28 7.68
C HIS A 246 -1.56 30.62 8.46
N PRO A 247 -2.52 31.39 8.99
CA PRO A 247 -3.59 30.85 9.87
C PRO A 247 -4.55 29.87 9.17
N THR A 248 -4.55 29.84 7.84
CA THR A 248 -5.36 28.90 7.03
C THR A 248 -4.64 27.56 6.78
N VAL A 249 -3.38 27.39 7.25
CA VAL A 249 -2.55 26.23 6.99
C VAL A 249 -2.33 25.41 8.26
N LYS A 250 -2.63 24.11 8.19
CA LYS A 250 -2.31 23.14 9.23
C LYS A 250 -1.32 22.13 8.70
N ALA A 251 -0.04 22.32 9.00
CA ALA A 251 1.02 21.37 8.66
C ALA A 251 1.17 20.32 9.77
N THR A 252 1.28 19.05 9.39
CA THR A 252 1.45 17.93 10.33
C THR A 252 2.34 16.85 9.72
N PRO A 253 3.23 16.20 10.49
CA PRO A 253 4.07 15.13 9.96
C PRO A 253 3.28 13.91 9.53
N PHE A 254 2.13 13.64 10.17
CA PHE A 254 1.31 12.47 9.88
C PHE A 254 -0.16 12.69 10.25
N ILE A 255 -1.06 12.26 9.36
CA ILE A 255 -2.52 12.30 9.60
C ILE A 255 -2.96 10.89 10.00
N SER A 256 -3.37 10.73 11.28
CA SER A 256 -3.85 9.45 11.80
C SER A 256 -5.29 9.14 11.35
N ARG A 257 -6.15 10.17 11.31
CA ARG A 257 -7.55 10.10 10.90
C ARG A 257 -7.69 10.46 9.42
N MET A 258 -7.09 9.63 8.55
CA MET A 258 -7.16 9.84 7.08
C MET A 258 -8.61 9.73 6.56
N ASP A 259 -9.46 8.94 7.21
CA ASP A 259 -10.90 8.87 6.96
C ASP A 259 -11.56 10.24 7.04
N LEU A 260 -11.28 11.00 8.10
CA LEU A 260 -11.77 12.37 8.25
C LEU A 260 -11.14 13.34 7.25
N ALA A 261 -9.84 13.22 7.03
CA ALA A 261 -9.12 14.09 6.10
C ALA A 261 -9.66 13.97 4.68
N TYR A 262 -9.89 12.74 4.21
CA TYR A 262 -10.51 12.51 2.91
C TYR A 262 -11.97 13.01 2.87
N ARG A 263 -12.74 12.78 3.94
CA ARG A 263 -14.14 13.23 4.01
C ARG A 263 -14.25 14.76 3.97
N ALA A 264 -13.33 15.47 4.62
CA ALA A 264 -13.29 16.92 4.69
C ALA A 264 -12.76 17.60 3.42
N ALA A 265 -11.95 16.91 2.62
CA ALA A 265 -11.26 17.47 1.48
C ALA A 265 -12.20 17.81 0.33
N ASP A 266 -11.95 18.96 -0.32
CA ASP A 266 -12.57 19.35 -1.58
C ASP A 266 -11.64 19.09 -2.77
N LEU A 267 -10.33 19.14 -2.54
CA LEU A 267 -9.28 18.80 -3.49
C LEU A 267 -8.15 18.06 -2.76
N VAL A 268 -7.59 17.04 -3.38
CA VAL A 268 -6.42 16.33 -2.86
C VAL A 268 -5.23 16.52 -3.78
N VAL A 269 -4.06 16.81 -3.23
CA VAL A 269 -2.77 16.74 -3.91
C VAL A 269 -1.98 15.60 -3.32
N SER A 270 -1.63 14.60 -4.12
CA SER A 270 -1.03 13.37 -3.60
C SER A 270 0.00 12.74 -4.52
N ARG A 271 0.86 11.89 -3.95
CA ARG A 271 1.67 10.95 -4.73
C ARG A 271 0.75 9.91 -5.40
N ALA A 272 1.15 9.45 -6.60
CA ALA A 272 0.41 8.48 -7.40
C ALA A 272 0.66 7.01 -6.97
N GLY A 273 0.61 6.75 -5.66
CA GLY A 273 0.66 5.38 -5.14
C GLY A 273 -0.63 4.63 -5.44
N ALA A 274 -0.54 3.37 -5.86
CA ALA A 274 -1.70 2.57 -6.29
C ALA A 274 -2.82 2.51 -5.25
N GLY A 275 -2.49 2.29 -3.96
CA GLY A 275 -3.48 2.29 -2.88
C GLY A 275 -4.18 3.64 -2.71
N THR A 276 -3.41 4.74 -2.72
CA THR A 276 -3.97 6.10 -2.60
C THR A 276 -4.89 6.44 -3.77
N ILE A 277 -4.49 6.11 -5.00
CA ILE A 277 -5.34 6.29 -6.19
C ILE A 277 -6.67 5.57 -6.00
N SER A 278 -6.61 4.29 -5.61
CA SER A 278 -7.84 3.49 -5.42
C SER A 278 -8.72 4.00 -4.28
N GLU A 279 -8.14 4.53 -3.21
CA GLU A 279 -8.87 5.20 -2.14
C GLU A 279 -9.60 6.46 -2.65
N LEU A 280 -8.90 7.30 -3.41
CA LEU A 280 -9.45 8.55 -3.94
C LEU A 280 -10.53 8.31 -5.00
N GLN A 281 -10.34 7.34 -5.89
CA GLN A 281 -11.34 6.92 -6.88
C GLN A 281 -12.62 6.42 -6.20
N LEU A 282 -12.47 5.55 -5.17
CA LEU A 282 -13.60 5.00 -4.42
C LEU A 282 -14.41 6.09 -3.71
N LEU A 283 -13.75 7.16 -3.27
CA LEU A 283 -14.37 8.30 -2.59
C LEU A 283 -14.87 9.39 -3.56
N GLY A 284 -14.57 9.28 -4.86
CA GLY A 284 -14.93 10.28 -5.86
C GLY A 284 -14.29 11.64 -5.63
N LEU A 285 -13.07 11.68 -5.04
CA LEU A 285 -12.40 12.94 -4.70
C LEU A 285 -11.62 13.50 -5.89
N PRO A 286 -11.77 14.80 -6.20
CA PRO A 286 -10.88 15.48 -7.14
C PRO A 286 -9.43 15.42 -6.68
N VAL A 287 -8.51 15.06 -7.58
CA VAL A 287 -7.10 14.87 -7.22
C VAL A 287 -6.12 15.42 -8.26
N ILE A 288 -5.05 16.02 -7.76
CA ILE A 288 -3.83 16.33 -8.52
C ILE A 288 -2.79 15.28 -8.13
N LEU A 289 -2.45 14.40 -9.07
CA LEU A 289 -1.45 13.36 -8.86
C LEU A 289 -0.05 13.87 -9.21
N VAL A 290 0.87 13.74 -8.27
CA VAL A 290 2.29 14.09 -8.41
C VAL A 290 3.13 12.82 -8.29
N PRO A 291 3.42 12.10 -9.39
CA PRO A 291 4.18 10.86 -9.35
C PRO A 291 5.57 11.05 -8.72
N SER A 292 6.01 10.08 -7.93
CA SER A 292 7.37 10.06 -7.38
C SER A 292 8.36 9.56 -8.44
N PRO A 293 9.47 10.26 -8.70
CA PRO A 293 10.50 9.76 -9.62
C PRO A 293 11.38 8.66 -9.01
N ASN A 294 11.33 8.50 -7.67
CA ASN A 294 12.23 7.62 -6.91
C ASN A 294 11.58 6.26 -6.59
N VAL A 295 10.82 5.72 -7.52
CA VAL A 295 10.15 4.41 -7.34
C VAL A 295 10.58 3.42 -8.43
N ALA A 296 10.55 2.13 -8.07
CA ALA A 296 10.92 1.06 -9.01
C ALA A 296 10.02 1.09 -10.25
N GLU A 297 10.60 0.86 -11.44
CA GLU A 297 9.89 0.72 -12.72
C GLU A 297 9.00 1.94 -13.09
N ASP A 298 9.22 3.10 -12.46
CA ASP A 298 8.42 4.33 -12.67
C ASP A 298 6.90 4.08 -12.52
N HIS A 299 6.55 3.18 -11.59
CA HIS A 299 5.17 2.70 -11.46
C HIS A 299 4.18 3.80 -11.08
N GLN A 300 4.59 4.86 -10.35
CA GLN A 300 3.67 5.94 -9.99
C GLN A 300 3.23 6.76 -11.21
N ARG A 301 4.15 7.06 -12.13
CA ARG A 301 3.79 7.73 -13.38
C ARG A 301 2.85 6.86 -14.21
N LYS A 302 3.15 5.57 -14.32
CA LYS A 302 2.29 4.63 -15.06
C LYS A 302 0.91 4.47 -14.42
N ASN A 303 0.82 4.47 -13.09
CA ASN A 303 -0.46 4.44 -12.39
C ASN A 303 -1.29 5.70 -12.65
N ALA A 304 -0.66 6.88 -12.62
CA ALA A 304 -1.34 8.14 -12.93
C ALA A 304 -1.80 8.20 -14.39
N GLN A 305 -0.92 7.77 -15.32
CA GLN A 305 -1.24 7.74 -16.75
C GLN A 305 -2.43 6.83 -17.05
N ALA A 306 -2.52 5.67 -16.43
CA ALA A 306 -3.64 4.73 -16.61
C ALA A 306 -5.02 5.26 -16.15
N LEU A 307 -5.08 6.47 -15.58
CA LEU A 307 -6.33 7.17 -15.26
C LEU A 307 -6.68 8.26 -16.29
N VAL A 308 -5.73 8.64 -17.13
CA VAL A 308 -5.89 9.70 -18.13
C VAL A 308 -6.22 9.10 -19.49
N ASP A 309 -5.68 7.91 -19.76
CA ASP A 309 -5.93 7.13 -20.98
C ASP A 309 -7.30 6.43 -20.93
#